data_a75a5d13608440771bcc163c2b3f32fc
#
_entry.id   a75a5d13608440771bcc163c2b3f32fc
#
_cell.length_a   1.000
_cell.length_b   1.000
_cell.length_c   1.000
_cell.angle_alpha   90.00
_cell.angle_beta   90.00
_cell.angle_gamma   90.00
#
_symmetry.space_group_name_H-M   'P 1'
#
loop_
_entity.id
_entity.type
_entity.pdbx_description
1 polymer ?
#
loop_
_entity_poly.entity_id
_entity_poly.type
_entity_poly.pdbx_seq_one_letter_code
_entity_poly.pdbx_strand_id
1 'polypeptide(L)'
;GAGASYGGTEFSADGTLSDASYEKYIEAAYQFCEQEEEEGSVLLYNRNNALPLSESERNVTVFGRGSIDPVFRSTAGGSSTNPDYQKTPVDALQDAGFNVNQTVLDAYASAEAPKERSVSSVGEYDPALFTGSVTDSFASYGDVAFVTLSRFATEGNDLAMVNDKGKRMLELDDNEKAIFQKIKDSGKFKKTVVLLNSVFAMEMDWLDEYNVDAVLWVGNPGFYGMPGAIRVVTGEVNPSGHTTATFAANSLSAPSAENFGLHAYNYGSKTPRAAGDSFV
;
A
#
# COMPACT_ATOMS: atom_id res chain seq x y z
N GLY A 1 27.76 0.91 4.50
CA GLY A 1 27.57 -0.48 4.48
C GLY A 1 26.70 -0.79 3.31
N ALA A 2 27.12 -1.73 2.51
CA ALA A 2 26.30 -2.20 1.43
C ALA A 2 24.95 -2.57 2.04
N GLY A 3 23.95 -1.78 1.75
CA GLY A 3 22.61 -2.19 2.01
C GLY A 3 22.48 -3.60 1.48
N ALA A 4 21.90 -4.48 2.25
CA ALA A 4 21.73 -5.82 1.78
C ALA A 4 21.01 -5.72 0.45
N SER A 5 21.76 -5.87 -0.62
CA SER A 5 21.14 -5.90 -1.92
C SER A 5 20.37 -7.20 -1.99
N TYR A 6 19.12 -7.08 -2.27
CA TYR A 6 18.29 -8.27 -2.48
C TYR A 6 18.82 -8.99 -3.73
N GLY A 7 19.35 -10.20 -3.51
CA GLY A 7 19.72 -11.09 -4.61
C GLY A 7 20.56 -10.48 -5.72
N GLY A 8 21.35 -9.46 -5.40
CA GLY A 8 22.13 -8.77 -6.42
C GLY A 8 21.35 -7.66 -7.12
N THR A 9 20.42 -7.01 -6.43
CA THR A 9 19.73 -5.84 -6.94
C THR A 9 20.73 -4.81 -7.45
N GLU A 10 20.60 -4.46 -8.69
CA GLU A 10 21.48 -3.50 -9.36
C GLU A 10 20.66 -2.26 -9.72
N PHE A 11 21.25 -1.12 -9.44
CA PHE A 11 20.72 0.16 -9.84
C PHE A 11 21.55 0.72 -10.99
N SER A 12 20.88 1.34 -11.92
CA SER A 12 21.56 2.11 -12.95
C SER A 12 22.17 3.38 -12.35
N ALA A 13 23.00 4.04 -13.13
CA ALA A 13 23.72 5.24 -12.68
C ALA A 13 22.79 6.39 -12.24
N ASP A 14 21.55 6.39 -12.69
CA ASP A 14 20.51 7.35 -12.29
C ASP A 14 19.71 6.91 -11.07
N GLY A 15 20.06 5.80 -10.45
CA GLY A 15 19.36 5.28 -9.26
C GLY A 15 18.15 4.41 -9.56
N THR A 16 17.88 4.09 -10.81
CA THR A 16 16.78 3.20 -11.17
C THR A 16 17.16 1.73 -10.94
N LEU A 17 16.17 0.91 -10.59
CA LEU A 17 16.35 -0.53 -10.59
C LEU A 17 16.58 -1.01 -12.03
N SER A 18 17.53 -1.89 -12.22
CA SER A 18 17.66 -2.59 -13.51
C SER A 18 16.41 -3.43 -13.76
N ASP A 19 16.05 -3.61 -15.02
CA ASP A 19 14.89 -4.44 -15.37
C ASP A 19 14.98 -5.84 -14.76
N ALA A 20 16.17 -6.43 -14.77
CA ALA A 20 16.38 -7.75 -14.20
C ALA A 20 16.18 -7.77 -12.67
N SER A 21 16.64 -6.74 -11.99
CA SER A 21 16.43 -6.63 -10.54
C SER A 21 14.97 -6.39 -10.18
N TYR A 22 14.30 -5.60 -10.98
CA TYR A 22 12.88 -5.36 -10.80
C TYR A 22 12.06 -6.64 -11.02
N GLU A 23 12.34 -7.38 -12.07
CA GLU A 23 11.65 -8.65 -12.34
C GLU A 23 11.82 -9.65 -11.21
N LYS A 24 13.04 -9.80 -10.68
CA LYS A 24 13.30 -10.64 -9.52
C LYS A 24 12.52 -10.17 -8.28
N TYR A 25 12.45 -8.88 -8.07
CA TYR A 25 11.67 -8.32 -6.99
C TYR A 25 10.19 -8.67 -7.13
N ILE A 26 9.63 -8.47 -8.31
CA ILE A 26 8.22 -8.76 -8.57
C ILE A 26 7.94 -10.25 -8.42
N GLU A 27 8.78 -11.10 -8.98
CA GLU A 27 8.64 -12.55 -8.83
C GLU A 27 8.67 -12.96 -7.36
N ALA A 28 9.64 -12.46 -6.59
CA ALA A 28 9.75 -12.76 -5.18
C ALA A 28 8.54 -12.25 -4.39
N ALA A 29 8.04 -11.07 -4.71
CA ALA A 29 6.85 -10.52 -4.08
C ALA A 29 5.60 -11.35 -4.37
N TYR A 30 5.42 -11.80 -5.61
CA TYR A 30 4.30 -12.68 -5.96
C TYR A 30 4.40 -14.04 -5.28
N GLN A 31 5.56 -14.67 -5.32
CA GLN A 31 5.78 -15.94 -4.62
C GLN A 31 5.51 -15.81 -3.13
N PHE A 32 5.95 -14.71 -2.54
CA PHE A 32 5.71 -14.42 -1.14
C PHE A 32 4.21 -14.27 -0.85
N CYS A 33 3.49 -13.51 -1.65
CA CYS A 33 2.05 -13.33 -1.50
C CYS A 33 1.28 -14.65 -1.66
N GLU A 34 1.71 -15.52 -2.57
CA GLU A 34 1.11 -16.84 -2.74
C GLU A 34 1.34 -17.78 -1.55
N GLN A 35 2.54 -17.73 -0.97
CA GLN A 35 2.91 -18.61 0.14
C GLN A 35 2.34 -18.13 1.48
N GLU A 36 2.17 -16.84 1.63
CA GLU A 36 1.83 -16.19 2.91
C GLU A 36 0.41 -15.63 2.91
N GLU A 37 -0.47 -16.19 2.12
CA GLU A 37 -1.87 -15.72 2.00
C GLU A 37 -2.57 -15.56 3.37
N GLU A 38 -2.14 -16.29 4.38
CA GLU A 38 -2.73 -16.27 5.71
C GLU A 38 -2.09 -15.22 6.64
N GLU A 39 -0.84 -14.84 6.38
CA GLU A 39 -0.08 -13.89 7.21
C GLU A 39 0.55 -12.77 6.39
N GLY A 40 0.24 -12.75 5.09
CA GLY A 40 1.03 -12.12 4.06
C GLY A 40 1.02 -10.61 4.03
N SER A 41 2.03 -10.04 4.61
CA SER A 41 2.42 -8.69 4.27
C SER A 41 3.92 -8.62 4.04
N VAL A 42 4.30 -7.82 3.04
CA VAL A 42 5.70 -7.62 2.66
C VAL A 42 6.07 -6.17 2.88
N LEU A 43 7.10 -5.94 3.68
CA LEU A 43 7.65 -4.60 3.88
C LEU A 43 8.47 -4.22 2.64
N LEU A 44 7.91 -3.36 1.78
CA LEU A 44 8.53 -2.96 0.53
C LEU A 44 9.50 -1.78 0.70
N TYR A 45 9.23 -0.90 1.63
CA TYR A 45 10.01 0.29 1.88
C TYR A 45 9.93 0.65 3.36
N ASN A 46 11.05 1.02 3.95
CA ASN A 46 11.10 1.38 5.37
C ASN A 46 12.26 2.36 5.63
N ARG A 47 11.97 3.62 5.50
CA ARG A 47 12.95 4.69 5.66
C ARG A 47 13.25 4.91 7.14
N ASN A 48 14.54 4.97 7.47
CA ASN A 48 15.00 5.26 8.83
C ASN A 48 14.35 4.38 9.92
N ASN A 49 14.11 3.11 9.61
CA ASN A 49 13.44 2.19 10.53
C ASN A 49 12.10 2.77 11.06
N ALA A 50 11.31 3.37 10.18
CA ALA A 50 10.01 3.91 10.56
C ALA A 50 9.10 2.85 11.18
N LEU A 51 9.15 1.64 10.66
CA LEU A 51 8.52 0.46 11.23
C LEU A 51 9.56 -0.44 11.87
N PRO A 52 9.25 -1.14 12.96
CA PRO A 52 7.97 -1.08 13.67
C PRO A 52 7.77 0.24 14.44
N LEU A 53 6.51 0.56 14.67
CA LEU A 53 6.15 1.72 15.49
C LEU A 53 6.45 1.43 16.97
N SER A 54 6.78 2.48 17.70
CA SER A 54 6.88 2.40 19.17
C SER A 54 5.49 2.41 19.81
N GLU A 55 5.39 2.01 21.05
CA GLU A 55 4.14 2.02 21.82
C GLU A 55 3.57 3.44 22.01
N SER A 56 4.39 4.46 21.90
CA SER A 56 3.96 5.86 21.98
C SER A 56 3.34 6.38 20.68
N GLU A 57 3.47 5.66 19.58
CA GLU A 57 2.97 6.07 18.28
C GLU A 57 1.60 5.42 17.99
N ARG A 58 0.60 5.77 18.80
CA ARG A 58 -0.72 5.13 18.74
C ARG A 58 -1.86 6.07 18.35
N ASN A 59 -1.63 7.38 18.27
CA ASN A 59 -2.63 8.34 17.84
C ASN A 59 -2.48 8.56 16.34
N VAL A 60 -3.39 8.03 15.56
CA VAL A 60 -3.23 7.91 14.11
C VAL A 60 -4.44 8.40 13.35
N THR A 61 -4.21 8.84 12.13
CA THR A 61 -5.25 9.17 11.17
C THR A 61 -5.16 8.21 9.98
N VAL A 62 -6.29 7.72 9.51
CA VAL A 62 -6.37 6.85 8.34
C VAL A 62 -6.93 7.60 7.15
N PHE A 63 -6.39 7.29 5.99
CA PHE A 63 -6.77 7.87 4.72
C PHE A 63 -6.96 6.80 3.66
N GLY A 64 -7.80 7.09 2.70
CA GLY A 64 -8.07 6.22 1.57
C GLY A 64 -9.26 5.31 1.82
N ARG A 65 -10.01 5.06 0.75
CA ARG A 65 -11.16 4.16 0.78
C ARG A 65 -10.81 2.79 1.34
N GLY A 66 -9.64 2.27 0.98
CA GLY A 66 -9.19 0.96 1.45
C GLY A 66 -9.02 0.86 2.96
N SER A 67 -8.92 1.98 3.68
CA SER A 67 -8.84 1.97 5.15
C SER A 67 -10.13 1.54 5.82
N ILE A 68 -11.28 1.82 5.20
CA ILE A 68 -12.61 1.52 5.71
C ILE A 68 -13.36 0.47 4.87
N ASP A 69 -12.97 0.33 3.61
CA ASP A 69 -13.60 -0.57 2.64
C ASP A 69 -12.51 -1.14 1.72
N PRO A 70 -11.66 -2.04 2.23
CA PRO A 70 -10.59 -2.63 1.44
C PRO A 70 -11.13 -3.61 0.40
N VAL A 71 -10.30 -3.90 -0.59
CA VAL A 71 -10.53 -5.02 -1.49
C VAL A 71 -10.08 -6.28 -0.77
N PHE A 72 -11.03 -7.14 -0.45
CA PHE A 72 -10.74 -8.48 0.05
C PHE A 72 -10.58 -9.45 -1.10
N ARG A 73 -9.92 -10.57 -0.83
CA ARG A 73 -9.75 -11.62 -1.82
C ARG A 73 -11.11 -11.99 -2.43
N SER A 74 -11.16 -11.99 -3.75
CA SER A 74 -12.34 -12.46 -4.45
C SER A 74 -12.54 -13.96 -4.19
N THR A 75 -13.69 -14.30 -3.66
CA THR A 75 -14.07 -15.67 -3.36
C THR A 75 -14.88 -16.30 -4.49
N ALA A 76 -14.51 -16.05 -5.73
CA ALA A 76 -15.17 -16.65 -6.88
C ALA A 76 -15.17 -18.20 -6.81
N GLY A 77 -14.35 -18.77 -5.96
CA GLY A 77 -14.28 -20.20 -5.70
C GLY A 77 -15.17 -20.72 -4.56
N GLY A 78 -16.08 -19.93 -4.03
CA GLY A 78 -17.06 -20.41 -3.04
C GLY A 78 -16.51 -20.68 -1.64
N SER A 79 -15.31 -20.27 -1.33
CA SER A 79 -14.88 -20.24 0.05
C SER A 79 -15.54 -19.06 0.73
N SER A 80 -16.54 -19.33 1.53
CA SER A 80 -17.15 -18.32 2.37
C SER A 80 -16.10 -17.75 3.30
N THR A 81 -15.59 -16.59 2.98
CA THR A 81 -14.87 -15.80 3.97
C THR A 81 -15.87 -15.52 5.08
N ASN A 82 -15.59 -16.01 6.29
CA ASN A 82 -16.41 -15.65 7.42
C ASN A 82 -16.31 -14.14 7.61
N PRO A 83 -17.42 -13.40 7.52
CA PRO A 83 -17.40 -11.94 7.68
C PRO A 83 -16.74 -11.49 8.98
N ASP A 84 -16.77 -12.31 10.02
CA ASP A 84 -16.15 -12.02 11.32
C ASP A 84 -14.61 -11.88 11.23
N TYR A 85 -14.00 -12.40 10.18
CA TYR A 85 -12.56 -12.31 9.95
C TYR A 85 -12.17 -11.27 8.90
N GLN A 86 -13.14 -10.65 8.24
CA GLN A 86 -12.87 -9.59 7.26
C GLN A 86 -12.66 -8.26 7.99
N LYS A 87 -11.47 -8.09 8.53
CA LYS A 87 -11.09 -6.86 9.21
C LYS A 87 -10.60 -5.81 8.22
N THR A 88 -11.09 -4.59 8.39
CA THR A 88 -10.53 -3.44 7.69
C THR A 88 -9.23 -3.01 8.36
N PRO A 89 -8.39 -2.20 7.70
CA PRO A 89 -7.24 -1.58 8.36
C PRO A 89 -7.63 -0.84 9.64
N VAL A 90 -8.77 -0.12 9.64
CA VAL A 90 -9.27 0.57 10.84
C VAL A 90 -9.56 -0.42 11.96
N ASP A 91 -10.30 -1.49 11.67
CA ASP A 91 -10.61 -2.53 12.67
C ASP A 91 -9.32 -3.12 13.25
N ALA A 92 -8.39 -3.47 12.40
CA ALA A 92 -7.12 -4.08 12.80
C ALA A 92 -6.26 -3.12 13.66
N LEU A 93 -6.24 -1.85 13.30
CA LEU A 93 -5.55 -0.83 14.10
C LEU A 93 -6.21 -0.65 15.46
N GLN A 94 -7.52 -0.55 15.53
CA GLN A 94 -8.26 -0.41 16.78
C GLN A 94 -8.07 -1.64 17.68
N ASP A 95 -8.14 -2.83 17.11
CA ASP A 95 -7.90 -4.08 17.85
C ASP A 95 -6.46 -4.15 18.41
N ALA A 96 -5.51 -3.54 17.74
CA ALA A 96 -4.11 -3.45 18.17
C ALA A 96 -3.82 -2.29 19.15
N GLY A 97 -4.84 -1.58 19.60
CA GLY A 97 -4.72 -0.51 20.58
C GLY A 97 -4.41 0.88 20.02
N PHE A 98 -4.57 1.07 18.72
CA PHE A 98 -4.43 2.40 18.13
C PHE A 98 -5.66 3.26 18.38
N ASN A 99 -5.43 4.54 18.61
CA ASN A 99 -6.48 5.55 18.68
C ASN A 99 -6.64 6.15 17.29
N VAL A 100 -7.63 5.72 16.57
CA VAL A 100 -7.91 6.18 15.21
C VAL A 100 -8.76 7.45 15.24
N ASN A 101 -8.35 8.45 14.50
CA ASN A 101 -9.02 9.74 14.40
C ASN A 101 -10.49 9.58 13.95
N GLN A 102 -11.43 9.70 14.90
CA GLN A 102 -12.84 9.50 14.63
C GLN A 102 -13.43 10.59 13.74
N THR A 103 -12.90 11.82 13.82
CA THR A 103 -13.39 12.93 12.98
C THR A 103 -13.19 12.61 11.50
N VAL A 104 -12.09 12.00 11.14
CA VAL A 104 -11.85 11.56 9.75
C VAL A 104 -12.75 10.41 9.36
N LEU A 105 -12.95 9.44 10.25
CA LEU A 105 -13.90 8.34 10.01
C LEU A 105 -15.32 8.85 9.78
N ASP A 106 -15.76 9.80 10.58
CA ASP A 106 -17.09 10.43 10.45
C ASP A 106 -17.21 11.20 9.12
N ALA A 107 -16.12 11.84 8.69
CA ALA A 107 -16.09 12.53 7.41
C ALA A 107 -16.28 11.55 6.24
N TYR A 108 -15.62 10.41 6.28
CA TYR A 108 -15.84 9.35 5.28
C TYR A 108 -17.28 8.83 5.31
N ALA A 109 -17.83 8.60 6.49
CA ALA A 109 -19.18 8.09 6.64
C ALA A 109 -20.25 9.07 6.11
N SER A 110 -19.97 10.36 6.16
CA SER A 110 -20.88 11.42 5.72
C SER A 110 -20.65 11.86 4.27
N ALA A 111 -19.56 11.42 3.67
CA ALA A 111 -19.18 11.84 2.32
C ALA A 111 -20.07 11.17 1.27
N GLU A 112 -20.16 11.83 0.11
CA GLU A 112 -20.74 11.20 -1.07
C GLU A 112 -19.95 9.94 -1.43
N ALA A 113 -20.66 8.86 -1.73
CA ALA A 113 -20.03 7.61 -2.10
C ALA A 113 -19.17 7.81 -3.36
N PRO A 114 -17.93 7.29 -3.37
CA PRO A 114 -17.09 7.37 -4.55
C PRO A 114 -17.65 6.48 -5.65
N LYS A 115 -17.08 6.62 -6.85
CA LYS A 115 -17.35 5.68 -7.93
C LYS A 115 -17.08 4.24 -7.48
N GLU A 116 -17.80 3.30 -8.04
CA GLU A 116 -17.52 1.89 -7.84
C GLU A 116 -16.10 1.54 -8.31
N ARG A 117 -15.40 0.77 -7.52
CA ARG A 117 -14.10 0.21 -7.91
C ARG A 117 -14.30 -0.88 -8.95
N SER A 118 -13.43 -0.90 -9.93
CA SER A 118 -13.40 -1.94 -10.95
C SER A 118 -11.97 -2.12 -11.47
N VAL A 119 -11.77 -3.01 -12.40
CA VAL A 119 -10.47 -3.19 -13.08
C VAL A 119 -10.01 -1.94 -13.83
N SER A 120 -10.89 -0.98 -14.07
CA SER A 120 -10.64 0.28 -14.78
C SER A 120 -11.01 1.52 -13.98
N SER A 121 -11.37 1.37 -12.73
CA SER A 121 -11.75 2.51 -11.87
C SER A 121 -11.16 2.34 -10.47
N VAL A 122 -10.35 3.30 -10.05
CA VAL A 122 -9.76 3.32 -8.71
C VAL A 122 -10.83 3.55 -7.65
N GLY A 123 -11.78 4.43 -7.90
CA GLY A 123 -12.91 4.67 -7.01
C GLY A 123 -12.51 5.24 -5.65
N GLU A 124 -11.53 6.13 -5.60
CA GLU A 124 -11.14 6.80 -4.37
C GLU A 124 -12.08 7.97 -4.05
N TYR A 125 -12.25 8.26 -2.76
CA TYR A 125 -13.02 9.42 -2.31
C TYR A 125 -12.41 10.73 -2.79
N ASP A 126 -13.27 11.71 -3.07
CA ASP A 126 -12.82 13.07 -3.34
C ASP A 126 -12.26 13.69 -2.05
N PRO A 127 -11.01 14.16 -2.04
CA PRO A 127 -10.41 14.79 -0.86
C PRO A 127 -11.06 16.10 -0.40
N ALA A 128 -12.01 16.62 -1.15
CA ALA A 128 -12.84 17.75 -0.71
C ALA A 128 -13.57 17.49 0.61
N LEU A 129 -13.72 16.22 1.01
CA LEU A 129 -14.24 15.85 2.32
C LEU A 129 -13.35 16.33 3.48
N PHE A 130 -12.06 16.57 3.25
CA PHE A 130 -11.12 17.06 4.26
C PHE A 130 -11.20 18.57 4.39
N THR A 131 -12.29 19.06 4.95
CA THR A 131 -12.51 20.48 5.25
C THR A 131 -11.74 20.92 6.50
N GLY A 132 -11.81 22.21 6.84
CA GLY A 132 -11.05 22.77 7.95
C GLY A 132 -11.19 22.07 9.28
N SER A 133 -12.44 21.70 9.67
CA SER A 133 -12.69 20.99 10.92
C SER A 133 -12.08 19.57 10.93
N VAL A 134 -12.07 18.91 9.78
CA VAL A 134 -11.43 17.59 9.64
C VAL A 134 -9.92 17.74 9.72
N THR A 135 -9.35 18.70 8.99
CA THR A 135 -7.90 18.98 9.00
C THR A 135 -7.42 19.38 10.39
N ASP A 136 -8.22 20.13 11.14
CA ASP A 136 -7.89 20.55 12.52
C ASP A 136 -7.70 19.35 13.46
N SER A 137 -8.37 18.22 13.17
CA SER A 137 -8.23 17.01 13.98
C SER A 137 -6.88 16.31 13.83
N PHE A 138 -6.13 16.59 12.78
CA PHE A 138 -4.86 15.91 12.49
C PHE A 138 -3.82 16.10 13.59
N ALA A 139 -3.78 17.26 14.20
CA ALA A 139 -2.79 17.57 15.24
C ALA A 139 -2.85 16.62 16.45
N SER A 140 -4.03 16.17 16.82
CA SER A 140 -4.23 15.24 17.95
C SER A 140 -3.98 13.78 17.56
N TYR A 141 -3.91 13.47 16.28
CA TYR A 141 -3.74 12.12 15.74
C TYR A 141 -2.62 12.08 14.70
N GLY A 142 -1.54 12.79 15.00
CA GLY A 142 -0.43 13.02 14.09
C GLY A 142 0.77 12.10 14.26
N ASP A 143 0.69 11.06 15.07
CA ASP A 143 1.81 10.13 15.20
C ASP A 143 2.08 9.43 13.87
N VAL A 144 1.03 8.97 13.20
CA VAL A 144 1.13 8.32 11.90
C VAL A 144 -0.10 8.65 11.04
N ALA A 145 0.15 8.95 9.77
CA ALA A 145 -0.84 8.90 8.71
C ALA A 145 -0.74 7.53 8.03
N PHE A 146 -1.78 6.73 8.11
CA PHE A 146 -1.91 5.49 7.35
C PHE A 146 -2.71 5.75 6.08
N VAL A 147 -2.15 5.44 4.94
CA VAL A 147 -2.85 5.55 3.65
C VAL A 147 -2.99 4.17 3.06
N THR A 148 -4.21 3.72 2.83
CA THR A 148 -4.46 2.45 2.13
C THR A 148 -4.79 2.74 0.68
N LEU A 149 -3.98 2.21 -0.21
CA LEU A 149 -4.20 2.26 -1.66
C LEU A 149 -4.74 0.91 -2.11
N SER A 150 -5.85 0.92 -2.83
CA SER A 150 -6.52 -0.31 -3.27
C SER A 150 -6.64 -0.37 -4.78
N ARG A 151 -6.47 -1.58 -5.31
CA ARG A 151 -6.76 -1.87 -6.72
C ARG A 151 -7.65 -3.10 -6.78
N PHE A 152 -8.74 -2.96 -7.51
CA PHE A 152 -9.70 -4.03 -7.68
C PHE A 152 -9.13 -5.10 -8.62
N ALA A 153 -9.30 -6.35 -8.23
CA ALA A 153 -8.99 -7.50 -9.07
C ALA A 153 -10.08 -8.55 -8.92
N THR A 154 -10.42 -9.20 -10.00
CA THR A 154 -11.26 -10.39 -9.99
C THR A 154 -10.46 -11.56 -10.51
N GLU A 155 -10.80 -12.76 -10.03
CA GLU A 155 -10.18 -13.98 -10.52
C GLU A 155 -10.37 -14.10 -12.03
N GLY A 156 -9.28 -14.31 -12.74
CA GLY A 156 -9.29 -14.46 -14.20
C GLY A 156 -9.39 -13.16 -14.99
N ASN A 157 -9.42 -12.00 -14.33
CA ASN A 157 -9.42 -10.71 -15.00
C ASN A 157 -8.15 -9.92 -14.67
N ASP A 158 -7.48 -9.47 -15.70
CA ASP A 158 -6.36 -8.57 -15.57
C ASP A 158 -6.83 -7.15 -15.23
N LEU A 159 -5.97 -6.41 -14.54
CA LEU A 159 -6.17 -5.00 -14.34
C LEU A 159 -6.11 -4.29 -15.70
N ALA A 160 -7.03 -3.39 -15.96
CA ALA A 160 -6.92 -2.54 -17.14
C ALA A 160 -5.66 -1.68 -17.06
N MET A 161 -4.99 -1.50 -18.18
CA MET A 161 -3.78 -0.66 -18.20
C MET A 161 -4.09 0.80 -17.94
N VAL A 162 -5.24 1.25 -18.36
CA VAL A 162 -5.72 2.61 -18.16
C VAL A 162 -7.11 2.61 -17.53
N ASN A 163 -7.40 3.63 -16.75
CA ASN A 163 -8.72 3.81 -16.16
C ASN A 163 -9.70 4.46 -17.14
N ASP A 164 -10.91 4.72 -16.69
CA ASP A 164 -11.98 5.39 -17.44
C ASP A 164 -11.63 6.82 -17.88
N LYS A 165 -10.58 7.42 -17.30
CA LYS A 165 -10.07 8.75 -17.65
C LYS A 165 -8.80 8.71 -18.50
N GLY A 166 -8.40 7.52 -18.97
CA GLY A 166 -7.19 7.35 -19.78
C GLY A 166 -5.88 7.37 -18.98
N LYS A 167 -5.94 7.30 -17.66
CA LYS A 167 -4.74 7.24 -16.79
C LYS A 167 -4.39 5.80 -16.43
N ARG A 168 -3.12 5.56 -16.19
CA ARG A 168 -2.61 4.23 -15.86
C ARG A 168 -3.09 3.78 -14.49
N MET A 169 -3.62 2.55 -14.41
CA MET A 169 -4.15 1.99 -13.16
C MET A 169 -3.08 1.67 -12.12
N LEU A 170 -1.83 1.50 -12.52
CA LEU A 170 -0.72 1.21 -11.61
C LEU A 170 -0.06 2.47 -11.03
N GLU A 171 -0.47 3.65 -11.45
CA GLU A 171 -0.03 4.91 -10.84
C GLU A 171 -1.11 5.45 -9.89
N LEU A 172 -0.73 6.42 -9.07
CA LEU A 172 -1.70 7.13 -8.23
C LEU A 172 -2.70 7.88 -9.11
N ASP A 173 -3.98 7.79 -8.78
CA ASP A 173 -4.96 8.66 -9.39
C ASP A 173 -4.95 10.06 -8.75
N ASP A 174 -5.72 10.99 -9.32
CA ASP A 174 -5.71 12.37 -8.85
C ASP A 174 -6.21 12.50 -7.40
N ASN A 175 -7.20 11.72 -7.00
CA ASN A 175 -7.72 11.74 -5.64
C ASN A 175 -6.69 11.17 -4.64
N GLU A 176 -6.00 10.12 -5.02
CA GLU A 176 -4.92 9.56 -4.19
C GLU A 176 -3.76 10.56 -4.04
N LYS A 177 -3.35 11.20 -5.12
CA LYS A 177 -2.32 12.26 -5.06
C LYS A 177 -2.76 13.41 -4.14
N ALA A 178 -4.02 13.80 -4.23
CA ALA A 178 -4.55 14.87 -3.41
C ALA A 178 -4.61 14.50 -1.92
N ILE A 179 -4.86 13.24 -1.58
CA ILE A 179 -4.73 12.73 -0.20
C ILE A 179 -3.30 12.93 0.31
N PHE A 180 -2.31 12.46 -0.44
CA PHE A 180 -0.90 12.59 -0.04
C PHE A 180 -0.48 14.06 0.07
N GLN A 181 -0.92 14.90 -0.85
CA GLN A 181 -0.63 16.32 -0.82
C GLN A 181 -1.23 16.98 0.43
N LYS A 182 -2.44 16.60 0.80
CA LYS A 182 -3.12 17.09 2.01
C LYS A 182 -2.34 16.71 3.27
N ILE A 183 -1.87 15.48 3.35
CA ILE A 183 -1.06 14.99 4.46
C ILE A 183 0.22 15.81 4.57
N LYS A 184 0.94 15.97 3.46
CA LYS A 184 2.19 16.71 3.40
C LYS A 184 2.01 18.18 3.78
N ASP A 185 1.02 18.83 3.19
CA ASP A 185 0.76 20.27 3.42
C ASP A 185 0.32 20.55 4.85
N SER A 186 -0.33 19.60 5.51
CA SER A 186 -0.75 19.78 6.90
C SER A 186 0.44 19.96 7.85
N GLY A 187 1.57 19.31 7.57
CA GLY A 187 2.73 19.29 8.44
C GLY A 187 2.48 18.68 9.83
N LYS A 188 1.39 17.90 9.98
CA LYS A 188 0.95 17.40 11.29
C LYS A 188 1.35 15.96 11.56
N PHE A 189 1.81 15.23 10.56
CA PHE A 189 2.13 13.82 10.70
C PHE A 189 3.62 13.58 10.82
N LYS A 190 4.02 12.83 11.84
CA LYS A 190 5.43 12.45 12.07
C LYS A 190 5.90 11.37 11.13
N LYS A 191 4.99 10.48 10.75
CA LYS A 191 5.23 9.37 9.81
C LYS A 191 4.06 9.20 8.88
N THR A 192 4.34 8.79 7.66
CA THR A 192 3.34 8.35 6.68
C THR A 192 3.65 6.92 6.28
N VAL A 193 2.70 6.04 6.52
CA VAL A 193 2.80 4.60 6.25
C VAL A 193 1.72 4.22 5.24
N VAL A 194 2.13 3.58 4.16
CA VAL A 194 1.22 3.15 3.09
C VAL A 194 0.98 1.65 3.19
N LEU A 195 -0.28 1.27 3.11
CA LEU A 195 -0.70 -0.11 2.96
C LEU A 195 -1.15 -0.32 1.50
N LEU A 196 -0.48 -1.20 0.78
CA LEU A 196 -0.87 -1.54 -0.59
C LEU A 196 -1.83 -2.72 -0.58
N ASN A 197 -3.09 -2.41 -0.75
CA ASN A 197 -4.19 -3.37 -0.87
C ASN A 197 -4.42 -3.67 -2.36
N SER A 198 -3.50 -4.42 -2.95
CA SER A 198 -3.49 -4.73 -4.37
C SER A 198 -2.71 -6.00 -4.62
N VAL A 199 -3.18 -6.85 -5.54
CA VAL A 199 -2.39 -7.97 -6.05
C VAL A 199 -1.40 -7.54 -7.12
N PHE A 200 -1.46 -6.29 -7.56
CA PHE A 200 -0.59 -5.73 -8.58
C PHE A 200 0.48 -4.86 -7.95
N ALA A 201 1.68 -4.90 -8.52
CA ALA A 201 2.73 -3.96 -8.18
C ALA A 201 2.35 -2.56 -8.69
N MET A 202 2.29 -1.61 -7.78
CA MET A 202 2.01 -0.22 -8.14
C MET A 202 3.30 0.55 -8.41
N GLU A 203 3.19 1.58 -9.23
CA GLU A 203 4.26 2.56 -9.36
C GLU A 203 4.48 3.28 -8.03
N MET A 204 5.73 3.44 -7.64
CA MET A 204 6.10 4.04 -6.36
C MET A 204 7.13 5.17 -6.51
N ASP A 205 7.10 5.88 -7.62
CA ASP A 205 7.94 7.05 -7.89
C ASP A 205 7.56 8.29 -7.06
N TRP A 206 6.50 8.18 -6.30
CA TRP A 206 5.94 9.27 -5.47
C TRP A 206 6.39 9.22 -4.00
N LEU A 207 7.17 8.24 -3.59
CA LEU A 207 7.53 8.06 -2.17
C LEU A 207 8.26 9.27 -1.59
N ASP A 208 9.25 9.81 -2.31
CA ASP A 208 10.00 10.99 -1.85
C ASP A 208 9.20 12.27 -1.97
N GLU A 209 8.41 12.41 -3.03
CA GLU A 209 7.57 13.58 -3.24
C GLU A 209 6.63 13.83 -2.06
N TYR A 210 6.06 12.76 -1.50
CA TYR A 210 5.10 12.84 -0.40
C TYR A 210 5.67 12.46 0.96
N ASN A 211 6.99 12.33 1.08
CA ASN A 211 7.66 11.99 2.35
C ASN A 211 7.12 10.71 2.98
N VAL A 212 6.88 9.69 2.19
CA VAL A 212 6.44 8.39 2.70
C VAL A 212 7.57 7.72 3.45
N ASP A 213 7.29 7.17 4.62
CA ASP A 213 8.28 6.56 5.50
C ASP A 213 8.32 5.04 5.39
N ALA A 214 7.20 4.42 5.10
CA ALA A 214 7.15 2.96 4.92
C ALA A 214 6.00 2.56 3.99
N VAL A 215 6.21 1.47 3.29
CA VAL A 215 5.20 0.83 2.44
C VAL A 215 5.14 -0.65 2.76
N LEU A 216 3.95 -1.10 3.10
CA LEU A 216 3.67 -2.49 3.41
C LEU A 216 2.72 -3.05 2.35
N TRP A 217 3.13 -4.09 1.66
CA TRP A 217 2.26 -4.77 0.71
C TRP A 217 1.38 -5.78 1.45
N VAL A 218 0.09 -5.58 1.40
CA VAL A 218 -0.90 -6.43 2.09
C VAL A 218 -1.58 -7.38 1.10
N GLY A 219 -1.51 -7.09 -0.19
CA GLY A 219 -2.23 -7.84 -1.21
C GLY A 219 -3.74 -7.67 -1.09
N ASN A 220 -4.48 -8.69 -1.48
CA ASN A 220 -5.92 -8.81 -1.21
C ASN A 220 -6.07 -9.77 -0.03
N PRO A 221 -6.13 -9.27 1.20
CA PRO A 221 -6.07 -10.12 2.37
C PRO A 221 -7.26 -11.06 2.46
N GLY A 222 -6.98 -12.30 2.82
CA GLY A 222 -7.97 -13.26 3.23
C GLY A 222 -8.31 -13.10 4.72
N PHE A 223 -8.50 -14.21 5.42
CA PHE A 223 -8.96 -14.23 6.80
C PHE A 223 -8.12 -13.43 7.79
N TYR A 224 -6.81 -13.40 7.64
CA TYR A 224 -5.90 -12.85 8.64
C TYR A 224 -5.03 -11.69 8.12
N GLY A 225 -5.26 -11.25 6.90
CA GLY A 225 -4.37 -10.33 6.20
C GLY A 225 -4.17 -9.00 6.89
N MET A 226 -5.23 -8.28 7.26
CA MET A 226 -5.11 -6.97 7.90
C MET A 226 -4.57 -7.06 9.32
N PRO A 227 -5.08 -7.94 10.21
CA PRO A 227 -4.45 -8.15 11.52
C PRO A 227 -2.98 -8.53 11.41
N GLY A 228 -2.61 -9.39 10.48
CA GLY A 228 -1.23 -9.78 10.23
C GLY A 228 -0.34 -8.61 9.82
N ALA A 229 -0.83 -7.75 8.93
CA ALA A 229 -0.13 -6.54 8.53
C ALA A 229 0.10 -5.59 9.71
N ILE A 230 -0.89 -5.42 10.55
CA ILE A 230 -0.75 -4.55 11.73
C ILE A 230 0.21 -5.14 12.77
N ARG A 231 0.31 -6.46 12.89
CA ARG A 231 1.36 -7.08 13.72
C ARG A 231 2.77 -6.78 13.21
N VAL A 232 2.96 -6.65 11.92
CA VAL A 232 4.22 -6.17 11.33
C VAL A 232 4.45 -4.71 11.70
N VAL A 233 3.43 -3.89 11.60
CA VAL A 233 3.48 -2.46 11.96
C VAL A 233 3.88 -2.25 13.41
N THR A 234 3.37 -3.06 14.33
CA THR A 234 3.68 -2.97 15.76
C THR A 234 4.96 -3.68 16.15
N GLY A 235 5.55 -4.48 15.29
CA GLY A 235 6.74 -5.28 15.60
C GLY A 235 6.45 -6.59 16.35
N GLU A 236 5.18 -6.95 16.52
CA GLU A 236 4.81 -8.25 17.08
C GLU A 236 5.28 -9.40 16.16
N VAL A 237 5.23 -9.16 14.87
CA VAL A 237 5.83 -10.03 13.85
C VAL A 237 6.99 -9.30 13.20
N ASN A 238 8.17 -9.95 13.20
CA ASN A 238 9.35 -9.36 12.60
C ASN A 238 9.34 -9.58 11.08
N PRO A 239 9.25 -8.50 10.27
CA PRO A 239 9.25 -8.63 8.82
C PRO A 239 10.61 -9.08 8.26
N SER A 240 11.70 -8.94 9.03
CA SER A 240 13.05 -9.32 8.58
C SER A 240 13.25 -10.83 8.42
N GLY A 241 12.31 -11.64 8.87
CA GLY A 241 12.28 -13.06 8.59
C GLY A 241 11.94 -13.39 7.12
N HIS A 242 11.49 -12.41 6.36
CA HIS A 242 11.07 -12.55 4.97
C HIS A 242 12.08 -11.89 4.04
N THR A 243 12.60 -12.63 3.07
CA THR A 243 13.66 -12.16 2.17
C THR A 243 13.27 -10.88 1.43
N THR A 244 12.03 -10.78 0.98
CA THR A 244 11.56 -9.60 0.25
C THR A 244 11.45 -8.38 1.17
N ALA A 245 10.98 -8.57 2.40
CA ALA A 245 10.94 -7.50 3.39
C ALA A 245 12.34 -6.97 3.71
N THR A 246 13.31 -7.87 3.86
CA THR A 246 14.70 -7.49 4.05
C THR A 246 15.25 -6.69 2.88
N PHE A 247 14.93 -7.10 1.68
CA PHE A 247 15.27 -6.36 0.47
C PHE A 247 14.71 -4.92 0.54
N ALA A 248 13.42 -4.79 0.76
CA ALA A 248 12.77 -3.50 0.78
C ALA A 248 13.34 -2.58 1.86
N ALA A 249 13.56 -3.11 3.06
CA ALA A 249 14.06 -2.34 4.19
C ALA A 249 15.48 -1.81 3.98
N ASN A 250 16.31 -2.53 3.23
CA ASN A 250 17.74 -2.24 3.14
C ASN A 250 18.19 -1.71 1.78
N SER A 251 17.43 -1.97 0.74
CA SER A 251 17.85 -1.65 -0.64
C SER A 251 17.28 -0.34 -1.14
N LEU A 252 16.19 0.11 -0.55
CA LEU A 252 15.55 1.33 -0.97
C LEU A 252 16.01 2.49 -0.10
N SER A 253 17.18 3.00 -0.41
CA SER A 253 17.46 4.38 -0.08
C SER A 253 16.58 5.25 -0.98
N ALA A 254 16.25 6.44 -0.50
CA ALA A 254 15.27 7.30 -1.12
C ALA A 254 15.29 7.38 -2.66
N PRO A 255 16.41 7.61 -3.34
CA PRO A 255 16.38 7.75 -4.78
C PRO A 255 15.90 6.53 -5.57
N SER A 256 16.11 5.35 -5.04
CA SER A 256 15.73 4.12 -5.73
C SER A 256 14.26 3.78 -5.58
N ALA A 257 13.63 4.24 -4.53
CA ALA A 257 12.20 4.04 -4.33
C ALA A 257 11.36 4.72 -5.41
N GLU A 258 11.82 5.86 -5.90
CA GLU A 258 11.14 6.62 -6.93
C GLU A 258 10.92 5.83 -8.21
N ASN A 259 11.76 4.87 -8.48
CA ASN A 259 11.79 4.18 -9.75
C ASN A 259 11.03 2.86 -9.75
N PHE A 260 10.54 2.43 -8.60
CA PHE A 260 9.70 1.26 -8.51
C PHE A 260 8.49 1.34 -9.41
N GLY A 261 7.86 2.50 -9.42
CA GLY A 261 6.67 2.73 -10.19
C GLY A 261 6.90 2.65 -11.68
N LEU A 262 7.97 3.21 -12.15
CA LEU A 262 8.27 3.18 -13.58
C LEU A 262 8.50 1.75 -14.06
N HIS A 263 9.22 0.98 -13.29
CA HIS A 263 9.43 -0.42 -13.61
C HIS A 263 8.15 -1.24 -13.50
N ALA A 264 7.37 -0.99 -12.47
CA ALA A 264 6.08 -1.64 -12.34
C ALA A 264 5.17 -1.36 -13.52
N TYR A 265 5.16 -0.12 -13.99
CA TYR A 265 4.43 0.22 -15.18
C TYR A 265 4.97 -0.49 -16.42
N ASN A 266 6.26 -0.47 -16.62
CA ASN A 266 6.89 -1.16 -17.74
C ASN A 266 6.56 -2.64 -17.72
N TYR A 267 6.53 -3.22 -16.56
CA TYR A 267 6.12 -4.59 -16.39
C TYR A 267 4.65 -4.78 -16.80
N GLY A 268 3.77 -3.99 -16.26
CA GLY A 268 2.37 -4.02 -16.65
C GLY A 268 2.16 -3.73 -18.14
N SER A 269 2.92 -2.84 -18.71
CA SER A 269 2.83 -2.54 -20.14
C SER A 269 3.47 -3.61 -21.02
N LYS A 270 4.42 -4.27 -20.54
CA LYS A 270 4.93 -5.50 -21.13
C LYS A 270 4.02 -6.67 -20.95
N THR A 271 2.98 -6.32 -20.57
CA THR A 271 2.12 -7.38 -20.36
C THR A 271 1.41 -7.75 -21.59
N PRO A 272 1.50 -7.14 -22.38
CA PRO A 272 1.34 -8.05 -23.38
C PRO A 272 2.44 -9.06 -23.28
N ARG A 273 3.48 -8.85 -22.51
CA ARG A 273 3.92 -9.97 -21.86
C ARG A 273 2.81 -10.85 -21.53
N ALA A 274 1.96 -10.34 -21.47
CA ALA A 274 0.87 -10.70 -21.87
C ALA A 274 0.52 -12.06 -21.67
N ALA A 275 -0.39 -12.23 -22.08
CA ALA A 275 -1.05 -13.52 -22.06
C ALA A 275 -0.11 -14.73 -22.25
N GLY A 276 1.01 -14.57 -22.61
CA GLY A 276 1.91 -15.66 -22.73
C GLY A 276 3.20 -15.47 -21.98
N ASP A 277 3.42 -14.30 -21.62
CA ASP A 277 4.54 -13.94 -20.84
C ASP A 277 4.13 -14.10 -19.44
N SER A 278 4.16 -15.27 -19.03
CA SER A 278 4.23 -15.49 -17.64
C SER A 278 5.16 -14.46 -17.04
N PHE A 279 4.87 -13.98 -15.95
CA PHE A 279 5.80 -13.54 -15.01
C PHE A 279 6.72 -14.66 -14.71
N VAL A 280 7.04 -15.26 -15.67
CA VAL A 280 8.06 -16.25 -15.56
C VAL A 280 9.35 -15.53 -15.61
#